data_5840cfe4d188cecb596ae5f04b99cf0f
#
_entry.id   5840cfe4d188cecb596ae5f04b99cf0f
#
_cell.length_a   1.000
_cell.length_b   1.000
_cell.length_c   1.000
_cell.angle_alpha   90.00
_cell.angle_beta   90.00
_cell.angle_gamma   90.00
#
_symmetry.space_group_name_H-M   'P 1'
#
loop_
_entity.id
_entity.type
_entity.pdbx_description
1 polymer ?
#
loop_
_entity_poly.entity_id
_entity_poly.type
_entity_poly.pdbx_seq_one_letter_code
_entity_poly.pdbx_strand_id
1 'polypeptide(L)'
;EMCIRDSTYVKPKNKTPKIKVNLFDTDGVKIENPEHMERSLRRARVSVVDYALTNRFDYFGTITFNSKWHDVSNPLACRDAILTAFNNYQKRNNCEFKYLLVAEYGEKTQRLHFHFLISGINKDELFINKHHKLDWSYTAERFGHTQITWIGKTTADHENVARYCSKYITKGNIRISNHRYFCSKSLKKPAITREYNPALTVLVSDWLEDNMQEPYAHTVSYTHLRAH
;
A
#
# COMPACT_ATOMS: atom_id res chain seq x y z
N GLU A 1 -10.31 -17.31 5.26
CA GLU A 1 -11.17 -16.38 4.48
C GLU A 1 -10.47 -16.11 3.15
N MET A 2 -11.10 -16.52 2.06
CA MET A 2 -10.58 -16.35 0.70
C MET A 2 -11.11 -15.03 0.15
N CYS A 3 -10.21 -14.14 -0.26
CA CYS A 3 -10.59 -12.91 -0.93
C CYS A 3 -10.73 -13.23 -2.43
N ILE A 4 -11.96 -13.26 -2.94
CA ILE A 4 -12.25 -13.50 -4.36
C ILE A 4 -12.29 -12.14 -5.06
N ARG A 5 -11.45 -11.95 -6.07
CA ARG A 5 -11.53 -10.82 -6.98
C ARG A 5 -12.24 -11.24 -8.24
N ASP A 6 -13.42 -10.70 -8.48
CA ASP A 6 -14.03 -10.74 -9.80
C ASP A 6 -13.47 -9.58 -10.63
N SER A 7 -12.61 -9.87 -11.57
CA SER A 7 -12.24 -8.92 -12.61
C SER A 7 -12.63 -9.48 -13.97
N THR A 8 -13.73 -9.02 -14.51
CA THR A 8 -14.07 -9.26 -15.92
C THR A 8 -13.25 -8.31 -16.79
N TYR A 9 -12.19 -8.84 -17.41
CA TYR A 9 -11.46 -8.12 -18.44
C TYR A 9 -12.06 -8.49 -19.80
N VAL A 10 -12.85 -7.58 -20.38
CA VAL A 10 -13.29 -7.70 -21.77
C VAL A 10 -12.18 -7.11 -22.65
N LYS A 11 -11.48 -7.96 -23.40
CA LYS A 11 -10.51 -7.50 -24.40
C LYS A 11 -11.25 -6.75 -25.51
N PRO A 12 -10.97 -5.47 -25.76
CA PRO A 12 -11.54 -4.80 -26.92
C PRO A 12 -11.05 -5.49 -28.20
N LYS A 13 -11.95 -5.82 -29.11
CA LYS A 13 -11.65 -6.51 -30.37
C LYS A 13 -10.91 -5.62 -31.38
N ASN A 14 -10.78 -4.32 -31.13
CA ASN A 14 -10.09 -3.39 -32.03
C ASN A 14 -8.72 -3.02 -31.47
N LYS A 15 -7.68 -3.49 -32.14
CA LYS A 15 -6.32 -2.98 -31.93
C LYS A 15 -6.27 -1.56 -32.47
N THR A 16 -6.43 -0.55 -31.62
CA THR A 16 -5.98 0.80 -31.94
C THR A 16 -4.50 0.76 -32.30
N PRO A 17 -4.08 1.44 -33.39
CA PRO A 17 -2.66 1.47 -33.75
C PRO A 17 -1.86 2.02 -32.57
N LYS A 18 -0.81 1.29 -32.18
CA LYS A 18 0.14 1.76 -31.15
C LYS A 18 0.88 2.96 -31.74
N ILE A 19 0.42 4.15 -31.42
CA ILE A 19 1.20 5.36 -31.65
C ILE A 19 2.43 5.23 -30.76
N LYS A 20 3.62 5.11 -31.36
CA LYS A 20 4.88 5.24 -30.65
C LYS A 20 5.05 6.70 -30.26
N VAL A 21 4.56 7.08 -29.11
CA VAL A 21 4.83 8.38 -28.52
C VAL A 21 6.25 8.31 -27.99
N ASN A 22 7.10 9.24 -28.41
CA ASN A 22 8.39 9.43 -27.76
C ASN A 22 8.15 9.86 -26.31
N LEU A 23 8.46 8.97 -25.37
CA LEU A 23 8.21 9.12 -23.94
C LEU A 23 9.30 9.90 -23.21
N PHE A 24 10.10 10.67 -23.94
CA PHE A 24 11.15 11.51 -23.36
C PHE A 24 10.86 12.97 -23.76
N ASP A 25 10.97 13.87 -22.79
CA ASP A 25 11.04 15.30 -23.06
C ASP A 25 12.42 15.67 -23.63
N THR A 26 12.63 16.95 -23.92
CA THR A 26 13.89 17.50 -24.46
C THR A 26 15.08 17.31 -23.52
N ASP A 27 14.83 17.02 -22.22
CA ASP A 27 15.85 16.84 -21.17
C ASP A 27 16.07 15.35 -20.85
N GLY A 28 15.48 14.42 -21.59
CA GLY A 28 15.63 12.98 -21.41
C GLY A 28 14.85 12.41 -20.21
N VAL A 29 13.98 13.20 -19.60
CA VAL A 29 13.09 12.74 -18.51
C VAL A 29 11.97 11.90 -19.10
N LYS A 30 11.82 10.69 -18.63
CA LYS A 30 10.77 9.78 -19.06
C LYS A 30 9.41 10.30 -18.60
N ILE A 31 8.61 10.84 -19.54
CA ILE A 31 7.25 11.24 -19.27
C ILE A 31 6.40 9.97 -19.08
N GLU A 32 5.93 9.72 -17.86
CA GLU A 32 4.98 8.64 -17.62
C GLU A 32 3.62 8.99 -18.24
N ASN A 33 3.12 8.08 -19.08
CA ASN A 33 1.75 8.19 -19.57
C ASN A 33 0.79 8.18 -18.35
N PRO A 34 -0.09 9.20 -18.21
CA PRO A 34 -1.03 9.31 -17.08
C PRO A 34 -1.87 8.05 -16.86
N GLU A 35 -2.32 7.37 -17.92
CA GLU A 35 -3.06 6.12 -17.80
C GLU A 35 -2.23 4.98 -17.21
N HIS A 36 -0.94 4.89 -17.57
CA HIS A 36 -0.03 3.90 -17.01
C HIS A 36 0.24 4.17 -15.53
N MET A 37 0.37 5.44 -15.17
CA MET A 37 0.53 5.87 -13.79
C MET A 37 -0.70 5.50 -12.96
N GLU A 38 -1.89 5.81 -13.43
CA GLU A 38 -3.14 5.49 -12.73
C GLU A 38 -3.33 3.98 -12.55
N ARG A 39 -3.10 3.19 -13.60
CA ARG A 39 -3.13 1.72 -13.50
C ARG A 39 -2.10 1.18 -12.50
N SER A 40 -0.91 1.78 -12.45
CA SER A 40 0.13 1.42 -11.49
C SER A 40 -0.28 1.75 -10.05
N LEU A 41 -0.89 2.93 -9.83
CA LEU A 41 -1.42 3.35 -8.53
C LEU A 41 -2.53 2.40 -8.07
N ARG A 42 -3.48 2.10 -8.94
CA ARG A 42 -4.59 1.18 -8.64
C ARG A 42 -4.06 -0.21 -8.24
N ARG A 43 -3.12 -0.77 -9.02
CA ARG A 43 -2.51 -2.06 -8.69
C ARG A 43 -1.81 -2.04 -7.34
N ALA A 44 -1.04 -0.99 -7.05
CA ALA A 44 -0.33 -0.86 -5.78
C ALA A 44 -1.31 -0.76 -4.59
N ARG A 45 -2.39 0.04 -4.72
CA ARG A 45 -3.44 0.15 -3.70
C ARG A 45 -4.07 -1.20 -3.38
N VAL A 46 -4.47 -1.91 -4.43
CA VAL A 46 -5.06 -3.24 -4.31
C VAL A 46 -4.08 -4.19 -3.63
N SER A 47 -2.82 -4.22 -4.07
CA SER A 47 -1.80 -5.07 -3.45
C SER A 47 -1.59 -4.77 -1.96
N VAL A 48 -1.57 -3.49 -1.57
CA VAL A 48 -1.44 -3.09 -0.16
C VAL A 48 -2.61 -3.60 0.67
N VAL A 49 -3.85 -3.46 0.17
CA VAL A 49 -5.04 -3.99 0.86
C VAL A 49 -4.96 -5.51 0.99
N ASP A 50 -4.64 -6.20 -0.09
CA ASP A 50 -4.57 -7.66 -0.09
C ASP A 50 -3.51 -8.20 0.86
N TYR A 51 -2.30 -7.62 0.85
CA TYR A 51 -1.25 -8.00 1.79
C TYR A 51 -1.65 -7.71 3.24
N ALA A 52 -2.28 -6.56 3.49
CA ALA A 52 -2.72 -6.18 4.82
C ALA A 52 -3.78 -7.16 5.38
N LEU A 53 -4.77 -7.54 4.57
CA LEU A 53 -5.83 -8.46 4.96
C LEU A 53 -5.33 -9.91 5.10
N THR A 54 -4.44 -10.35 4.20
CA THR A 54 -3.91 -11.72 4.24
C THR A 54 -3.02 -11.97 5.45
N ASN A 55 -2.30 -10.95 5.92
CA ASN A 55 -1.27 -11.13 6.96
C ASN A 55 -1.70 -10.68 8.36
N ARG A 56 -2.77 -9.90 8.51
CA ARG A 56 -3.27 -9.39 9.79
C ARG A 56 -2.16 -8.83 10.68
N PHE A 57 -2.01 -7.53 10.65
CA PHE A 57 -0.99 -6.83 11.44
C PHE A 57 -1.55 -6.39 12.79
N ASP A 58 -0.68 -6.25 13.79
CA ASP A 58 -1.09 -5.83 15.14
C ASP A 58 -1.18 -4.31 15.27
N TYR A 59 -0.27 -3.58 14.62
CA TYR A 59 -0.14 -2.14 14.76
C TYR A 59 -0.04 -1.45 13.41
N PHE A 60 -0.68 -0.28 13.33
CA PHE A 60 -0.46 0.73 12.30
C PHE A 60 0.40 1.84 12.90
N GLY A 61 1.35 2.36 12.14
CA GLY A 61 2.20 3.44 12.62
C GLY A 61 2.64 4.40 11.54
N THR A 62 3.27 5.49 12.01
CA THR A 62 3.87 6.52 11.17
C THR A 62 5.26 6.87 11.67
N ILE A 63 6.23 6.96 10.77
CA ILE A 63 7.58 7.47 11.02
C ILE A 63 7.72 8.81 10.31
N THR A 64 8.14 9.83 11.06
CA THR A 64 8.60 11.12 10.53
C THR A 64 10.03 11.32 10.96
N PHE A 65 10.94 11.37 10.00
CA PHE A 65 12.36 11.46 10.29
C PHE A 65 12.75 12.79 10.93
N ASN A 66 13.65 12.72 11.90
CA ASN A 66 14.31 13.89 12.45
C ASN A 66 15.45 14.31 11.50
N SER A 67 15.34 15.54 10.97
CA SER A 67 16.33 16.09 10.03
C SER A 67 17.71 16.34 10.64
N LYS A 68 17.85 16.30 11.97
CA LYS A 68 19.15 16.36 12.64
C LYS A 68 19.90 15.03 12.59
N TRP A 69 19.20 13.92 12.38
CA TRP A 69 19.77 12.57 12.42
C TRP A 69 19.82 11.93 11.04
N HIS A 70 18.96 12.39 10.11
CA HIS A 70 18.81 11.79 8.79
C HIS A 70 18.73 12.86 7.71
N ASP A 71 19.26 12.54 6.54
CA ASP A 71 19.03 13.34 5.34
C ASP A 71 17.59 13.07 4.82
N VAL A 72 16.66 13.94 5.27
CA VAL A 72 15.24 13.85 4.90
C VAL A 72 14.96 14.26 3.45
N SER A 73 15.95 14.85 2.76
CA SER A 73 15.85 15.19 1.34
C SER A 73 16.06 13.97 0.43
N ASN A 74 16.59 12.88 0.99
CA ASN A 74 16.86 11.63 0.27
C ASN A 74 15.89 10.51 0.68
N PRO A 75 14.76 10.32 -0.03
CA PRO A 75 13.77 9.28 0.29
C PRO A 75 14.33 7.86 0.25
N LEU A 76 15.35 7.63 -0.61
CA LEU A 76 16.01 6.33 -0.72
C LEU A 76 16.77 6.01 0.55
N ALA A 77 17.58 6.95 1.06
CA ALA A 77 18.32 6.79 2.31
C ALA A 77 17.37 6.58 3.50
N CYS A 78 16.27 7.34 3.58
CA CYS A 78 15.25 7.17 4.61
C CYS A 78 14.62 5.77 4.56
N ARG A 79 14.23 5.30 3.39
CA ARG A 79 13.72 3.94 3.22
C ARG A 79 14.72 2.89 3.67
N ASP A 80 15.98 3.00 3.22
CA ASP A 80 17.03 2.02 3.53
C ASP A 80 17.33 1.97 5.03
N ALA A 81 17.29 3.11 5.71
CA ALA A 81 17.41 3.17 7.16
C ALA A 81 16.30 2.36 7.87
N ILE A 82 15.03 2.51 7.43
CA ILE A 82 13.92 1.73 7.98
C ILE A 82 14.09 0.24 7.71
N LEU A 83 14.34 -0.13 6.44
CA LEU A 83 14.46 -1.54 6.07
C LEU A 83 15.62 -2.22 6.79
N THR A 84 16.75 -1.54 6.94
CA THR A 84 17.90 -2.03 7.72
C THR A 84 17.54 -2.21 9.19
N ALA A 85 16.87 -1.24 9.80
CA ALA A 85 16.44 -1.33 11.18
C ALA A 85 15.46 -2.50 11.39
N PHE A 86 14.46 -2.65 10.54
CA PHE A 86 13.48 -3.73 10.62
C PHE A 86 14.11 -5.12 10.45
N ASN A 87 15.03 -5.27 9.49
CA ASN A 87 15.79 -6.51 9.31
C ASN A 87 16.68 -6.82 10.53
N ASN A 88 17.32 -5.80 11.11
CA ASN A 88 18.12 -5.96 12.34
C ASN A 88 17.26 -6.32 13.55
N TYR A 89 16.06 -5.72 13.66
CA TYR A 89 15.11 -6.07 14.72
C TYR A 89 14.73 -7.55 14.66
N GLN A 90 14.32 -8.02 13.49
CA GLN A 90 13.97 -9.42 13.27
C GLN A 90 15.10 -10.37 13.65
N LYS A 91 16.34 -10.07 13.22
CA LYS A 91 17.49 -10.91 13.51
C LYS A 91 17.85 -10.95 15.00
N ARG A 92 17.82 -9.79 15.67
CA ARG A 92 18.20 -9.69 17.09
C ARG A 92 17.21 -10.40 18.02
N ASN A 93 15.93 -10.28 17.71
CA ASN A 93 14.86 -10.82 18.54
C ASN A 93 14.45 -12.25 18.13
N ASN A 94 15.03 -12.79 17.06
CA ASN A 94 14.67 -14.09 16.51
C ASN A 94 13.15 -14.30 16.41
N CYS A 95 12.43 -13.26 15.95
CA CYS A 95 10.97 -13.23 15.95
C CYS A 95 10.41 -13.24 14.52
N GLU A 96 9.16 -13.65 14.37
CA GLU A 96 8.42 -13.53 13.12
C GLU A 96 7.92 -12.09 12.92
N PHE A 97 8.85 -11.19 12.63
CA PHE A 97 8.54 -9.79 12.37
C PHE A 97 8.02 -9.58 10.95
N LYS A 98 6.85 -8.97 10.83
CA LYS A 98 6.21 -8.66 9.56
C LYS A 98 5.97 -7.16 9.43
N TYR A 99 6.18 -6.62 8.25
CA TYR A 99 5.87 -5.23 7.96
C TYR A 99 5.36 -5.02 6.53
N LEU A 100 4.56 -3.98 6.37
CA LEU A 100 4.14 -3.37 5.11
C LEU A 100 4.31 -1.87 5.25
N LEU A 101 5.05 -1.22 4.34
CA LEU A 101 5.52 0.15 4.45
C LEU A 101 5.12 0.94 3.20
N VAL A 102 4.56 2.14 3.39
CA VAL A 102 4.15 3.07 2.33
C VAL A 102 4.70 4.45 2.64
N ALA A 103 5.28 5.11 1.62
CA ALA A 103 5.80 6.47 1.75
C ALA A 103 4.77 7.52 1.31
N GLU A 104 4.76 8.68 1.98
CA GLU A 104 3.92 9.84 1.65
C GLU A 104 4.67 11.13 1.94
N TYR A 105 4.42 12.18 1.12
CA TYR A 105 4.74 13.55 1.50
C TYR A 105 3.52 14.20 2.15
N GLY A 106 3.68 14.74 3.36
CA GLY A 106 2.61 15.44 4.05
C GLY A 106 2.16 16.68 3.28
N GLU A 107 0.84 16.84 3.09
CA GLU A 107 0.26 17.90 2.25
C GLU A 107 0.72 19.32 2.65
N LYS A 108 0.74 19.60 3.96
CA LYS A 108 1.07 20.96 4.47
C LYS A 108 2.57 21.20 4.61
N THR A 109 3.31 20.22 5.04
CA THR A 109 4.72 20.39 5.44
C THR A 109 5.71 19.87 4.41
N GLN A 110 5.23 19.16 3.38
CA GLN A 110 6.03 18.45 2.39
C GLN A 110 7.11 17.53 3.02
N ARG A 111 6.90 17.14 4.28
CA ARG A 111 7.80 16.21 4.96
C ARG A 111 7.51 14.79 4.51
N LEU A 112 8.57 14.02 4.36
CA LEU A 112 8.47 12.61 4.06
C LEU A 112 8.02 11.84 5.30
N HIS A 113 6.92 11.11 5.17
CA HIS A 113 6.38 10.18 6.16
C HIS A 113 6.40 8.77 5.61
N PHE A 114 6.61 7.82 6.49
CA PHE A 114 6.40 6.40 6.17
C PHE A 114 5.30 5.86 7.09
N HIS A 115 4.22 5.40 6.46
CA HIS A 115 3.16 4.68 7.14
C HIS A 115 3.47 3.20 7.08
N PHE A 116 3.27 2.50 8.18
CA PHE A 116 3.61 1.08 8.26
C PHE A 116 2.55 0.28 9.02
N LEU A 117 2.42 -0.97 8.62
CA LEU A 117 1.72 -2.02 9.35
C LEU A 117 2.78 -2.98 9.85
N ILE A 118 2.71 -3.37 11.13
CA ILE A 118 3.67 -4.31 11.73
C ILE A 118 2.99 -5.33 12.63
N SER A 119 3.64 -6.50 12.75
CA SER A 119 3.37 -7.51 13.77
C SER A 119 4.66 -8.19 14.21
N GLY A 120 4.63 -8.83 15.37
CA GLY A 120 5.77 -9.54 15.93
C GLY A 120 6.75 -8.64 16.66
N ILE A 121 6.32 -7.50 17.21
CA ILE A 121 7.13 -6.65 18.08
C ILE A 121 6.98 -7.08 19.54
N ASN A 122 8.03 -6.85 20.34
CA ASN A 122 7.96 -7.05 21.79
C ASN A 122 7.11 -5.94 22.42
N LYS A 123 6.09 -6.32 23.18
CA LYS A 123 5.18 -5.37 23.85
C LYS A 123 5.87 -4.57 24.96
N ASP A 124 6.95 -5.09 25.55
CA ASP A 124 7.73 -4.40 26.57
C ASP A 124 8.48 -3.18 26.02
N GLU A 125 8.64 -3.09 24.71
CA GLU A 125 9.21 -1.93 24.02
C GLU A 125 8.18 -0.85 23.69
N LEU A 126 6.92 -1.05 24.07
CA LEU A 126 5.85 -0.08 23.87
C LEU A 126 5.78 0.89 25.05
N PHE A 127 5.58 2.16 24.75
CA PHE A 127 5.45 3.19 25.78
C PHE A 127 4.45 4.27 25.35
N ILE A 128 3.97 5.03 26.32
CA ILE A 128 3.16 6.22 26.05
C ILE A 128 4.10 7.43 25.99
N ASN A 129 4.14 8.08 24.83
CA ASN A 129 5.00 9.24 24.62
C ASN A 129 4.45 10.50 25.29
N LYS A 130 5.20 11.61 25.24
CA LYS A 130 4.84 12.90 25.83
C LYS A 130 3.53 13.52 25.26
N HIS A 131 3.02 13.01 24.17
CA HIS A 131 1.76 13.45 23.55
C HIS A 131 0.60 12.49 23.89
N HIS A 132 0.76 11.64 24.90
CA HIS A 132 -0.22 10.63 25.30
C HIS A 132 -0.61 9.65 24.17
N LYS A 133 0.35 9.35 23.28
CA LYS A 133 0.18 8.38 22.18
C LYS A 133 1.06 7.17 22.41
N LEU A 134 0.55 6.01 22.00
CA LEU A 134 1.33 4.77 21.99
C LEU A 134 2.47 4.90 20.98
N ASP A 135 3.65 4.50 21.39
CA ASP A 135 4.84 4.55 20.55
C ASP A 135 5.71 3.29 20.77
N TRP A 136 6.61 3.05 19.83
CA TRP A 136 7.56 1.94 19.89
C TRP A 136 8.97 2.50 20.04
N SER A 137 9.63 2.22 21.18
CA SER A 137 10.93 2.74 21.53
C SER A 137 11.99 2.49 20.45
N TYR A 138 11.96 1.30 19.86
CA TYR A 138 12.89 0.91 18.82
C TYR A 138 12.89 1.88 17.60
N THR A 139 11.71 2.36 17.18
CA THR A 139 11.59 3.31 16.08
C THR A 139 11.78 4.76 16.53
N ALA A 140 11.28 5.11 17.71
CA ALA A 140 11.38 6.46 18.28
C ALA A 140 12.83 6.90 18.47
N GLU A 141 13.67 6.02 19.00
CA GLU A 141 15.10 6.26 19.23
C GLU A 141 15.92 6.40 17.96
N ARG A 142 15.48 5.78 16.86
CA ARG A 142 16.22 5.73 15.59
C ARG A 142 15.82 6.77 14.58
N PHE A 143 14.52 7.08 14.50
CA PHE A 143 14.01 7.88 13.38
C PHE A 143 13.51 9.25 13.79
N GLY A 144 13.11 9.43 15.03
CA GLY A 144 12.65 10.71 15.57
C GLY A 144 11.19 10.68 16.00
N HIS A 145 10.29 11.33 15.28
CA HIS A 145 8.88 11.34 15.66
C HIS A 145 8.17 10.12 15.08
N THR A 146 7.75 9.24 15.97
CA THR A 146 7.01 8.03 15.62
C THR A 146 5.73 7.96 16.44
N GLN A 147 4.79 7.19 15.95
CA GLN A 147 3.54 6.89 16.64
C GLN A 147 3.03 5.57 16.11
N ILE A 148 2.48 4.73 16.98
CA ILE A 148 1.76 3.53 16.59
C ILE A 148 0.36 3.51 17.20
N THR A 149 -0.52 2.73 16.58
CA THR A 149 -1.89 2.50 17.06
C THR A 149 -2.20 1.02 16.92
N TRP A 150 -2.75 0.43 17.96
CA TRP A 150 -3.23 -0.94 17.90
C TRP A 150 -4.44 -1.05 16.96
N ILE A 151 -4.43 -2.06 16.08
CA ILE A 151 -5.44 -2.20 15.03
C ILE A 151 -6.76 -2.81 15.55
N GLY A 152 -6.72 -3.54 16.65
CA GLY A 152 -7.87 -4.29 17.12
C GLY A 152 -7.85 -5.74 16.67
N LYS A 153 -8.93 -6.47 16.98
CA LYS A 153 -9.03 -7.92 16.72
C LYS A 153 -10.06 -8.29 15.65
N THR A 154 -10.99 -7.38 15.35
CA THR A 154 -12.09 -7.68 14.44
C THR A 154 -11.64 -7.61 12.97
N THR A 155 -12.32 -8.32 12.11
CA THR A 155 -12.11 -8.22 10.65
C THR A 155 -12.35 -6.80 10.16
N ALA A 156 -13.35 -6.10 10.71
CA ALA A 156 -13.63 -4.72 10.36
C ALA A 156 -12.48 -3.77 10.72
N ASP A 157 -11.80 -3.96 11.85
CA ASP A 157 -10.63 -3.16 12.22
C ASP A 157 -9.51 -3.31 11.19
N HIS A 158 -9.22 -4.56 10.80
CA HIS A 158 -8.21 -4.86 9.80
C HIS A 158 -8.57 -4.31 8.40
N GLU A 159 -9.82 -4.41 7.99
CA GLU A 159 -10.31 -3.82 6.73
C GLU A 159 -10.17 -2.29 6.72
N ASN A 160 -10.59 -1.64 7.80
CA ASN A 160 -10.51 -0.19 7.91
C ASN A 160 -9.07 0.30 7.82
N VAL A 161 -8.15 -0.35 8.52
CA VAL A 161 -6.74 0.04 8.50
C VAL A 161 -6.06 -0.29 7.18
N ALA A 162 -6.41 -1.40 6.53
CA ALA A 162 -5.90 -1.74 5.22
C ALA A 162 -6.31 -0.69 4.16
N ARG A 163 -7.59 -0.30 4.16
CA ARG A 163 -8.12 0.77 3.30
C ARG A 163 -7.46 2.12 3.62
N TYR A 164 -7.28 2.43 4.90
CA TYR A 164 -6.61 3.66 5.33
C TYR A 164 -5.16 3.71 4.85
N CYS A 165 -4.39 2.65 5.06
CA CYS A 165 -3.01 2.55 4.60
C CYS A 165 -2.90 2.70 3.07
N SER A 166 -3.84 2.10 2.32
CA SER A 166 -3.83 2.16 0.85
C SER A 166 -4.06 3.58 0.28
N LYS A 167 -4.69 4.50 1.04
CA LYS A 167 -4.89 5.90 0.61
C LYS A 167 -3.56 6.63 0.40
N TYR A 168 -2.54 6.28 1.17
CA TYR A 168 -1.23 6.90 1.08
C TYR A 168 -0.50 6.59 -0.24
N ILE A 169 -0.84 5.49 -0.90
CA ILE A 169 -0.34 5.16 -2.24
C ILE A 169 -0.72 6.24 -3.27
N THR A 170 -1.92 6.81 -3.15
CA THR A 170 -2.42 7.82 -4.11
C THR A 170 -2.08 9.23 -3.71
N LYS A 171 -2.09 9.55 -2.42
CA LYS A 171 -1.82 10.91 -1.94
C LYS A 171 -0.42 11.39 -2.28
N GLY A 172 0.58 10.54 -2.14
CA GLY A 172 1.98 10.92 -2.35
C GLY A 172 2.49 10.69 -3.76
N ASN A 173 1.86 9.84 -4.54
CA ASN A 173 2.35 9.35 -5.84
C ASN A 173 3.87 9.04 -5.87
N ILE A 174 4.42 8.66 -4.70
CA ILE A 174 5.86 8.47 -4.52
C ILE A 174 6.28 7.10 -5.05
N ARG A 175 7.38 7.09 -5.78
CA ARG A 175 8.13 5.88 -6.08
C ARG A 175 9.54 6.03 -5.55
N ILE A 176 9.95 5.08 -4.73
CA ILE A 176 11.34 4.95 -4.28
C ILE A 176 11.90 3.69 -4.93
N SER A 177 12.91 3.84 -5.79
CA SER A 177 13.48 2.73 -6.60
C SER A 177 12.39 1.95 -7.37
N ASN A 178 11.46 2.66 -8.02
CA ASN A 178 10.33 2.10 -8.78
C ASN A 178 9.27 1.34 -7.93
N HIS A 179 9.38 1.32 -6.61
CA HIS A 179 8.40 0.71 -5.71
C HIS A 179 7.51 1.77 -5.05
N ARG A 180 6.23 1.47 -4.90
CA ARG A 180 5.25 2.31 -4.21
C ARG A 180 4.98 1.86 -2.78
N TYR A 181 5.37 0.64 -2.44
CA TYR A 181 5.33 0.07 -1.10
C TYR A 181 6.45 -0.95 -0.92
N PHE A 182 6.79 -1.25 0.31
CA PHE A 182 7.79 -2.22 0.70
C PHE A 182 7.20 -3.17 1.72
N CYS A 183 7.60 -4.43 1.70
CA CYS A 183 7.11 -5.41 2.66
C CYS A 183 8.18 -6.45 2.99
N SER A 184 8.03 -7.09 4.16
CA SER A 184 8.89 -8.20 4.54
C SER A 184 8.70 -9.39 3.61
N LYS A 185 9.78 -10.14 3.38
CA LYS A 185 9.75 -11.35 2.55
C LYS A 185 8.91 -12.48 3.15
N SER A 186 8.68 -12.44 4.45
CA SER A 186 7.89 -13.41 5.22
C SER A 186 6.38 -13.26 5.05
N LEU A 187 5.89 -12.22 4.36
CA LEU A 187 4.46 -12.05 4.16
C LEU A 187 3.88 -13.17 3.30
N LYS A 188 2.75 -13.70 3.74
CA LYS A 188 1.93 -14.59 2.93
C LYS A 188 1.42 -13.82 1.71
N LYS A 189 1.56 -14.42 0.54
CA LYS A 189 1.00 -13.84 -0.69
C LYS A 189 -0.51 -14.02 -0.70
N PRO A 190 -1.27 -13.02 -1.15
CA PRO A 190 -2.71 -13.15 -1.35
C PRO A 190 -3.00 -14.27 -2.33
N ALA A 191 -3.94 -15.15 -1.99
CA ALA A 191 -4.46 -16.14 -2.92
C ALA A 191 -5.42 -15.43 -3.90
N ILE A 192 -5.19 -15.58 -5.19
CA ILE A 192 -6.05 -15.03 -6.23
C ILE A 192 -6.74 -16.21 -6.92
N THR A 193 -8.03 -16.38 -6.66
CA THR A 193 -8.87 -17.33 -7.41
C THR A 193 -9.59 -16.54 -8.51
N ARG A 194 -9.54 -17.05 -9.72
CA ARG A 194 -10.27 -16.49 -10.86
C ARG A 194 -11.39 -17.47 -11.19
N GLU A 195 -12.61 -17.07 -10.91
CA GLU A 195 -13.79 -17.81 -11.32
C GLU A 195 -14.49 -17.05 -12.44
N TYR A 196 -14.80 -17.76 -13.52
CA TYR A 196 -15.61 -17.21 -14.59
C TYR A 196 -17.09 -17.43 -14.24
N ASN A 197 -17.80 -16.37 -13.99
CA ASN A 197 -19.25 -16.41 -13.79
C ASN A 197 -19.94 -15.78 -15.00
N PRO A 198 -20.52 -16.57 -15.92
CA PRO A 198 -21.16 -16.05 -17.11
C PRO A 198 -22.37 -15.13 -16.83
N ALA A 199 -23.10 -15.35 -15.73
CA ALA A 199 -24.22 -14.52 -15.34
C ALA A 199 -23.77 -13.10 -14.90
N LEU A 200 -22.64 -13.00 -14.16
CA LEU A 200 -22.03 -11.72 -13.80
C LEU A 200 -21.51 -10.97 -15.03
N THR A 201 -21.01 -11.69 -16.02
CA THR A 201 -20.52 -11.08 -17.28
C THR A 201 -21.65 -10.42 -18.04
N VAL A 202 -22.82 -11.05 -18.09
CA VAL A 202 -24.03 -10.48 -18.73
C VAL A 202 -24.49 -9.22 -17.97
N LEU A 203 -24.64 -9.33 -16.64
CA LEU A 203 -25.07 -8.18 -15.81
C LEU A 203 -24.11 -6.98 -15.90
N VAL A 204 -22.80 -7.23 -16.01
CA VAL A 204 -21.80 -6.17 -16.14
C VAL A 204 -21.82 -5.57 -17.55
N SER A 205 -22.05 -6.39 -18.61
CA SER A 205 -22.18 -5.86 -19.97
C SER A 205 -23.43 -5.00 -20.12
N ASP A 206 -24.57 -5.44 -19.60
CA ASP A 206 -25.84 -4.68 -19.63
C ASP A 206 -25.69 -3.37 -18.83
N TRP A 207 -25.08 -3.42 -17.64
CA TRP A 207 -24.80 -2.21 -16.86
C TRP A 207 -23.83 -1.25 -17.56
N LEU A 208 -22.82 -1.76 -18.27
CA LEU A 208 -21.87 -0.96 -19.04
C LEU A 208 -22.54 -0.31 -20.24
N GLU A 209 -23.45 -1.00 -20.95
CA GLU A 209 -24.20 -0.43 -22.07
C GLU A 209 -25.12 0.71 -21.60
N ASP A 210 -25.75 0.58 -20.44
CA ASP A 210 -26.64 1.60 -19.88
C ASP A 210 -25.89 2.82 -19.30
N ASN A 211 -24.65 2.67 -18.89
CA ASN A 211 -23.90 3.72 -18.16
C ASN A 211 -22.68 4.27 -18.93
N MET A 212 -22.38 3.77 -20.14
CA MET A 212 -21.26 4.24 -20.95
C MET A 212 -21.55 5.51 -21.78
N GLN A 213 -22.14 6.52 -21.18
CA GLN A 213 -22.05 7.89 -21.74
C GLN A 213 -20.77 8.62 -21.32
N GLU A 214 -19.97 8.02 -20.42
CA GLU A 214 -18.65 8.54 -20.01
C GLU A 214 -17.56 7.50 -20.31
N PRO A 215 -16.46 7.86 -21.01
CA PRO A 215 -15.49 6.88 -21.55
C PRO A 215 -14.59 6.18 -20.53
N TYR A 216 -14.79 6.30 -19.21
CA TYR A 216 -13.86 5.81 -18.18
C TYR A 216 -14.49 5.21 -16.92
N ALA A 217 -15.62 4.54 -17.01
CA ALA A 217 -16.12 3.77 -15.87
C ALA A 217 -15.41 2.39 -15.78
N HIS A 218 -14.37 2.28 -14.97
CA HIS A 218 -13.84 0.99 -14.54
C HIS A 218 -14.42 0.62 -13.17
N THR A 219 -15.42 -0.24 -13.16
CA THR A 219 -15.98 -0.79 -11.94
C THR A 219 -15.13 -1.99 -11.50
N VAL A 220 -14.55 -1.93 -10.32
CA VAL A 220 -14.01 -3.08 -9.62
C VAL A 220 -14.99 -3.40 -8.49
N SER A 221 -15.82 -4.43 -8.68
CA SER A 221 -16.67 -4.92 -7.61
C SER A 221 -15.89 -5.91 -6.74
N TYR A 222 -15.93 -5.69 -5.42
CA TYR A 222 -15.44 -6.64 -4.44
C TYR A 222 -16.66 -7.31 -3.81
N THR A 223 -16.94 -8.55 -4.16
CA THR A 223 -17.92 -9.36 -3.44
C THR A 223 -17.24 -10.10 -2.30
N HIS A 224 -17.62 -9.77 -1.07
CA HIS A 224 -17.28 -10.57 0.12
C HIS A 224 -18.33 -11.68 0.22
N LEU A 225 -18.00 -12.87 -0.24
CA LEU A 225 -18.77 -14.06 0.12
C LEU A 225 -18.36 -14.52 1.51
N ARG A 226 -19.25 -14.35 2.50
CA ARG A 226 -19.14 -15.04 3.78
C ARG A 226 -19.50 -16.52 3.52
N ALA A 227 -18.52 -17.41 3.66
CA ALA A 227 -18.80 -18.83 3.83
C ALA A 227 -19.40 -19.01 5.24
N HIS A 228 -20.60 -19.59 5.33
CA HIS A 228 -21.19 -20.08 6.55
C HIS A 228 -20.54 -21.37 7.00
#